data_0976dc58396af7e3dc3d4240e1b7d3cd
#
_entry.id   0976dc58396af7e3dc3d4240e1b7d3cd
#
_cell.length_a   1.000
_cell.length_b   1.000
_cell.length_c   1.000
_cell.angle_alpha   90.00
_cell.angle_beta   90.00
_cell.angle_gamma   90.00
#
_symmetry.space_group_name_H-M   'P 1'
#
loop_
_entity.id
_entity.type
_entity.pdbx_description
1 polymer ?
#
loop_
_entity_poly.entity_id
_entity_poly.type
_entity_poly.pdbx_seq_one_letter_code
_entity_poly.pdbx_strand_id
1 'polypeptide(L)'
;MKRLWLRSLLALVVVILLLVGCVWARSSYLLRRTWHVDEAALALPTAALSVDNGRHLAITRGCTDCHGKDMGGHVVMSAPPVGQMAAPNLTRGNGGVVSGFTIADWERAIRHGLRPDGRGLLFMPSDESNGLTDDDTADLIAWLRQLPPVDRATEPTFVGPVGRVLFVLGKLPLIAADRIDQRAAHVGHVTPTANASYGSYLAQGCTGCHGRHLSGGAIPGMPPQAPKAANLTPDPMSGLGHWSKVDFYRALREGRRPDGTALNPLMPWQSIRLSSDMEVDALWAYLRSVPSRPAGQR
;
A
#
# COMPACT_ATOMS: atom_id res chain seq x y z
N MET A 1 51.46 -2.97 -24.73
CA MET A 1 50.36 -2.11 -24.26
C MET A 1 49.00 -2.59 -24.75
N LYS A 2 48.72 -2.78 -26.05
CA LYS A 2 47.38 -3.20 -26.59
C LYS A 2 46.83 -4.51 -25.98
N ARG A 3 47.65 -5.55 -25.81
CA ARG A 3 47.22 -6.84 -25.21
C ARG A 3 46.86 -6.74 -23.74
N LEU A 4 47.47 -5.84 -22.97
CA LEU A 4 47.12 -5.63 -21.55
C LEU A 4 45.77 -4.91 -21.42
N TRP A 5 45.55 -3.88 -22.22
CA TRP A 5 44.25 -3.19 -22.32
C TRP A 5 43.09 -4.13 -22.71
N LEU A 6 43.31 -5.01 -23.69
CA LEU A 6 42.29 -6.00 -24.10
C LEU A 6 41.96 -6.98 -22.95
N ARG A 7 42.98 -7.46 -22.23
CA ARG A 7 42.78 -8.35 -21.05
C ARG A 7 42.02 -7.63 -19.92
N SER A 8 42.35 -6.39 -19.64
CA SER A 8 41.63 -5.60 -18.62
C SER A 8 40.20 -5.32 -19.03
N LEU A 9 39.94 -5.00 -20.29
CA LEU A 9 38.57 -4.80 -20.80
C LEU A 9 37.77 -6.11 -20.73
N LEU A 10 38.35 -7.25 -21.13
CA LEU A 10 37.68 -8.56 -21.03
C LEU A 10 37.37 -8.90 -19.58
N ALA A 11 38.31 -8.69 -18.66
CA ALA A 11 38.08 -8.92 -17.23
C ALA A 11 36.94 -8.02 -16.70
N LEU A 12 36.91 -6.75 -17.08
CA LEU A 12 35.80 -5.83 -16.71
C LEU A 12 34.45 -6.33 -17.21
N VAL A 13 34.40 -6.74 -18.49
CA VAL A 13 33.16 -7.28 -19.09
C VAL A 13 32.70 -8.53 -18.35
N VAL A 14 33.61 -9.45 -18.04
CA VAL A 14 33.28 -10.66 -17.26
C VAL A 14 32.73 -10.29 -15.89
N VAL A 15 33.36 -9.36 -15.17
CA VAL A 15 32.86 -8.91 -13.86
C VAL A 15 31.45 -8.30 -13.97
N ILE A 16 31.20 -7.46 -14.97
CA ILE A 16 29.86 -6.87 -15.19
C ILE A 16 28.83 -7.99 -15.47
N LEU A 17 29.14 -8.95 -16.32
CA LEU A 17 28.23 -10.06 -16.62
C LEU A 17 27.93 -10.91 -15.37
N LEU A 18 28.94 -11.16 -14.54
CA LEU A 18 28.75 -11.88 -13.26
C LEU A 18 27.85 -11.07 -12.31
N LEU A 19 28.06 -9.77 -12.16
CA LEU A 19 27.21 -8.91 -11.32
C LEU A 19 25.76 -8.90 -11.82
N VAL A 20 25.54 -8.74 -13.13
CA VAL A 20 24.21 -8.80 -13.73
C VAL A 20 23.57 -10.16 -13.49
N GLY A 21 24.32 -11.25 -13.69
CA GLY A 21 23.85 -12.60 -13.41
C GLY A 21 23.46 -12.81 -11.93
N CYS A 22 24.27 -12.33 -11.00
CA CYS A 22 23.97 -12.38 -9.56
C CYS A 22 22.70 -11.58 -9.19
N VAL A 23 22.58 -10.36 -9.70
CA VAL A 23 21.36 -9.54 -9.47
C VAL A 23 20.13 -10.24 -10.04
N TRP A 24 20.25 -10.78 -11.26
CA TRP A 24 19.13 -11.49 -11.89
C TRP A 24 18.73 -12.74 -11.12
N ALA A 25 19.68 -13.58 -10.73
CA ALA A 25 19.44 -14.78 -9.95
C ALA A 25 18.81 -14.45 -8.59
N ARG A 26 19.40 -13.49 -7.85
CA ARG A 26 18.93 -13.07 -6.54
C ARG A 26 17.53 -12.46 -6.61
N SER A 27 17.29 -11.53 -7.55
CA SER A 27 15.97 -10.93 -7.71
C SER A 27 14.91 -11.95 -8.11
N SER A 28 15.24 -12.89 -9.01
CA SER A 28 14.31 -13.95 -9.43
C SER A 28 13.98 -14.90 -8.29
N TYR A 29 14.95 -15.24 -7.42
CA TYR A 29 14.70 -16.00 -6.21
C TYR A 29 13.73 -15.28 -5.28
N LEU A 30 13.97 -14.00 -4.98
CA LEU A 30 13.12 -13.19 -4.10
C LEU A 30 11.69 -13.04 -4.67
N LEU A 31 11.56 -12.80 -5.98
CA LEU A 31 10.25 -12.63 -6.65
C LEU A 31 9.43 -13.94 -6.73
N ARG A 32 10.08 -15.09 -6.57
CA ARG A 32 9.44 -16.42 -6.59
C ARG A 32 9.25 -17.02 -5.22
N ARG A 33 9.72 -16.33 -4.16
CA ARG A 33 9.56 -16.80 -2.80
C ARG A 33 8.09 -16.97 -2.46
N THR A 34 7.75 -18.01 -1.74
CA THR A 34 6.41 -18.33 -1.25
C THR A 34 6.36 -18.22 0.26
N TRP A 35 5.18 -17.90 0.76
CA TRP A 35 4.83 -17.93 2.17
C TRP A 35 3.69 -18.91 2.36
N HIS A 36 3.63 -19.47 3.54
CA HIS A 36 2.52 -20.30 3.98
C HIS A 36 1.82 -19.56 5.14
N VAL A 37 0.52 -19.42 5.03
CA VAL A 37 -0.32 -18.79 6.05
C VAL A 37 -1.51 -19.70 6.26
N ASP A 38 -1.72 -20.08 7.52
CA ASP A 38 -2.89 -20.85 7.95
C ASP A 38 -3.95 -19.84 8.43
N GLU A 39 -4.97 -19.59 7.60
CA GLU A 39 -6.06 -18.67 7.91
C GLU A 39 -7.24 -19.43 8.48
N ALA A 40 -7.87 -18.83 9.51
CA ALA A 40 -9.23 -19.22 9.90
C ALA A 40 -10.20 -18.72 8.84
N ALA A 41 -11.15 -19.55 8.44
CA ALA A 41 -12.14 -19.15 7.44
C ALA A 41 -13.00 -17.98 7.98
N LEU A 42 -12.94 -16.82 7.35
CA LEU A 42 -13.81 -15.70 7.66
C LEU A 42 -15.26 -16.02 7.24
N ALA A 43 -16.21 -15.73 8.14
CA ALA A 43 -17.62 -15.75 7.82
C ALA A 43 -18.02 -14.45 7.12
N LEU A 44 -18.53 -14.55 5.88
CA LEU A 44 -18.97 -13.34 5.17
C LEU A 44 -20.34 -12.89 5.64
N PRO A 45 -20.54 -11.60 5.88
CA PRO A 45 -21.83 -11.05 6.20
C PRO A 45 -22.76 -11.04 4.97
N THR A 46 -24.06 -11.13 5.22
CA THR A 46 -25.09 -11.03 4.20
C THR A 46 -25.89 -9.73 4.30
N ALA A 47 -25.68 -8.94 5.34
CA ALA A 47 -26.38 -7.68 5.56
C ALA A 47 -25.94 -6.59 4.57
N ALA A 48 -26.89 -5.81 4.06
CA ALA A 48 -26.61 -4.71 3.12
C ALA A 48 -25.65 -3.67 3.72
N LEU A 49 -25.80 -3.33 5.02
CA LEU A 49 -24.91 -2.40 5.71
C LEU A 49 -23.45 -2.83 5.69
N SER A 50 -23.17 -4.12 5.80
CA SER A 50 -21.82 -4.66 5.71
C SER A 50 -21.23 -4.51 4.32
N VAL A 51 -22.03 -4.68 3.27
CA VAL A 51 -21.57 -4.46 1.89
C VAL A 51 -21.27 -2.98 1.64
N ASP A 52 -22.10 -2.07 2.18
CA ASP A 52 -21.85 -0.63 2.10
C ASP A 52 -20.58 -0.22 2.87
N ASN A 53 -20.33 -0.83 4.05
CA ASN A 53 -19.08 -0.65 4.80
C ASN A 53 -17.88 -1.16 3.97
N GLY A 54 -17.99 -2.33 3.37
CA GLY A 54 -16.95 -2.86 2.48
C GLY A 54 -16.61 -1.92 1.32
N ARG A 55 -17.63 -1.29 0.71
CA ARG A 55 -17.45 -0.24 -0.30
C ARG A 55 -16.74 0.99 0.27
N HIS A 56 -17.17 1.45 1.44
CA HIS A 56 -16.56 2.59 2.13
C HIS A 56 -15.08 2.33 2.42
N LEU A 57 -14.75 1.16 2.95
CA LEU A 57 -13.37 0.74 3.19
C LEU A 57 -12.55 0.70 1.91
N ALA A 58 -13.09 0.13 0.81
CA ALA A 58 -12.38 0.08 -0.47
C ALA A 58 -11.99 1.47 -0.99
N ILE A 59 -12.83 2.47 -0.74
CA ILE A 59 -12.56 3.85 -1.13
C ILE A 59 -11.57 4.51 -0.16
N THR A 60 -11.87 4.51 1.12
CA THR A 60 -11.11 5.25 2.13
C THR A 60 -9.74 4.64 2.43
N ARG A 61 -9.56 3.34 2.15
CA ARG A 61 -8.26 2.64 2.21
C ARG A 61 -7.50 2.64 0.88
N GLY A 62 -8.00 3.35 -0.15
CA GLY A 62 -7.30 3.57 -1.41
C GLY A 62 -7.29 2.39 -2.40
N CYS A 63 -8.11 1.35 -2.21
CA CYS A 63 -8.19 0.25 -3.18
C CYS A 63 -8.60 0.77 -4.57
N THR A 64 -9.57 1.70 -4.61
CA THR A 64 -10.05 2.32 -5.85
C THR A 64 -9.03 3.21 -6.53
N ASP A 65 -8.01 3.70 -5.83
CA ASP A 65 -6.97 4.56 -6.41
C ASP A 65 -6.06 3.76 -7.36
N CYS A 66 -5.82 2.49 -7.03
CA CYS A 66 -5.03 1.59 -7.87
C CYS A 66 -5.89 0.73 -8.79
N HIS A 67 -7.01 0.15 -8.29
CA HIS A 67 -7.83 -0.78 -9.07
C HIS A 67 -8.91 -0.09 -9.93
N GLY A 68 -9.01 1.24 -9.83
CA GLY A 68 -10.06 2.02 -10.50
C GLY A 68 -11.39 2.00 -9.76
N LYS A 69 -12.26 2.97 -10.05
CA LYS A 69 -13.58 3.10 -9.40
C LYS A 69 -14.51 1.92 -9.68
N ASP A 70 -14.32 1.27 -10.83
CA ASP A 70 -15.04 0.08 -11.27
C ASP A 70 -14.33 -1.23 -10.90
N MET A 71 -13.18 -1.13 -10.19
CA MET A 71 -12.30 -2.25 -9.83
C MET A 71 -11.84 -3.09 -11.04
N GLY A 72 -11.96 -2.55 -12.24
CA GLY A 72 -11.55 -3.19 -13.51
C GLY A 72 -10.06 -3.14 -13.79
N GLY A 73 -9.28 -2.49 -12.94
CA GLY A 73 -7.82 -2.40 -13.05
C GLY A 73 -7.31 -1.45 -14.14
N HIS A 74 -6.08 -1.03 -14.04
CA HIS A 74 -5.35 -0.24 -15.04
C HIS A 74 -3.86 -0.19 -14.72
N VAL A 75 -3.06 0.37 -15.66
CA VAL A 75 -1.66 0.69 -15.40
C VAL A 75 -1.58 1.92 -14.51
N VAL A 76 -1.06 1.76 -13.30
CA VAL A 76 -0.90 2.84 -12.31
C VAL A 76 0.37 3.64 -12.57
N MET A 77 1.45 2.96 -12.94
CA MET A 77 2.75 3.58 -13.24
C MET A 77 3.51 2.74 -14.27
N SER A 78 4.15 3.40 -15.22
CA SER A 78 5.07 2.76 -16.15
C SER A 78 6.36 3.56 -16.28
N ALA A 79 7.47 2.93 -15.91
CA ALA A 79 8.84 3.45 -16.06
C ALA A 79 9.73 2.27 -16.49
N PRO A 80 9.79 1.92 -17.78
CA PRO A 80 10.32 0.65 -18.28
C PRO A 80 11.68 0.20 -17.72
N PRO A 81 12.69 1.08 -17.48
CA PRO A 81 13.94 0.67 -16.85
C PRO A 81 13.76 0.18 -15.41
N VAL A 82 12.77 0.72 -14.68
CA VAL A 82 12.43 0.34 -13.29
C VAL A 82 11.38 -0.77 -13.31
N GLY A 83 10.30 -0.60 -14.05
CA GLY A 83 9.23 -1.57 -14.17
C GLY A 83 7.89 -0.92 -14.51
N GLN A 84 6.85 -1.73 -14.47
CA GLN A 84 5.47 -1.32 -14.62
C GLN A 84 4.63 -1.87 -13.47
N MET A 85 3.83 -1.02 -12.87
CA MET A 85 2.84 -1.36 -11.89
C MET A 85 1.45 -1.29 -12.53
N ALA A 86 0.80 -2.42 -12.68
CA ALA A 86 -0.57 -2.53 -13.13
C ALA A 86 -1.41 -3.20 -12.04
N ALA A 87 -2.47 -2.53 -11.62
CA ALA A 87 -3.46 -3.13 -10.74
C ALA A 87 -4.39 -4.03 -11.57
N PRO A 88 -4.60 -5.29 -11.20
CA PRO A 88 -5.43 -6.21 -11.97
C PRO A 88 -6.92 -5.87 -11.85
N ASN A 89 -7.70 -6.38 -12.81
CA ASN A 89 -9.15 -6.38 -12.75
C ASN A 89 -9.62 -7.36 -11.64
N LEU A 90 -10.29 -6.82 -10.63
CA LEU A 90 -10.82 -7.55 -9.46
C LEU A 90 -12.29 -7.92 -9.63
N THR A 91 -12.84 -7.82 -10.84
CA THR A 91 -14.20 -8.27 -11.15
C THR A 91 -14.20 -9.66 -11.81
N ARG A 92 -15.38 -10.23 -11.98
CA ARG A 92 -15.55 -11.53 -12.66
C ARG A 92 -15.69 -11.41 -14.18
N GLY A 93 -15.50 -10.20 -14.75
CA GLY A 93 -15.49 -10.00 -16.20
C GLY A 93 -14.27 -10.60 -16.87
N ASN A 94 -14.26 -10.58 -18.21
CA ASN A 94 -13.12 -11.05 -19.00
C ASN A 94 -11.86 -10.25 -18.67
N GLY A 95 -10.74 -10.95 -18.39
CA GLY A 95 -9.49 -10.34 -17.94
C GLY A 95 -9.41 -10.14 -16.42
N GLY A 96 -10.48 -10.45 -15.67
CA GLY A 96 -10.45 -10.46 -14.21
C GLY A 96 -9.66 -11.64 -13.64
N VAL A 97 -8.91 -11.39 -12.56
CA VAL A 97 -8.03 -12.40 -11.96
C VAL A 97 -8.68 -13.20 -10.83
N VAL A 98 -9.92 -12.86 -10.45
CA VAL A 98 -10.56 -13.35 -9.21
C VAL A 98 -11.62 -14.42 -9.42
N SER A 99 -11.83 -14.92 -10.65
CA SER A 99 -12.92 -15.85 -10.98
C SER A 99 -12.89 -17.15 -10.18
N GLY A 100 -11.71 -17.59 -9.74
CA GLY A 100 -11.53 -18.78 -8.91
C GLY A 100 -11.19 -18.49 -7.44
N PHE A 101 -11.23 -17.23 -6.99
CA PHE A 101 -10.84 -16.88 -5.63
C PHE A 101 -11.84 -17.44 -4.60
N THR A 102 -11.31 -18.16 -3.64
CA THR A 102 -11.96 -18.49 -2.38
C THR A 102 -11.95 -17.29 -1.43
N ILE A 103 -12.65 -17.35 -0.30
CA ILE A 103 -12.59 -16.31 0.75
C ILE A 103 -11.15 -16.20 1.27
N ALA A 104 -10.49 -17.32 1.51
CA ALA A 104 -9.10 -17.36 1.95
C ALA A 104 -8.13 -16.73 0.93
N ASP A 105 -8.38 -16.84 -0.38
CA ASP A 105 -7.54 -16.19 -1.39
C ASP A 105 -7.68 -14.65 -1.34
N TRP A 106 -8.90 -14.15 -1.10
CA TRP A 106 -9.12 -12.73 -0.90
C TRP A 106 -8.42 -12.24 0.37
N GLU A 107 -8.56 -12.95 1.48
CA GLU A 107 -7.91 -12.61 2.74
C GLU A 107 -6.38 -12.60 2.60
N ARG A 108 -5.80 -13.64 1.98
CA ARG A 108 -4.36 -13.68 1.66
C ARG A 108 -3.90 -12.49 0.86
N ALA A 109 -4.65 -12.09 -0.15
CA ALA A 109 -4.30 -10.93 -0.97
C ALA A 109 -4.36 -9.63 -0.15
N ILE A 110 -5.42 -9.40 0.60
CA ILE A 110 -5.67 -8.16 1.32
C ILE A 110 -4.75 -8.01 2.53
N ARG A 111 -4.69 -9.02 3.41
CA ARG A 111 -3.97 -8.95 4.68
C ARG A 111 -2.53 -9.42 4.62
N HIS A 112 -2.24 -10.40 3.78
CA HIS A 112 -0.95 -11.08 3.76
C HIS A 112 -0.10 -10.72 2.54
N GLY A 113 -0.67 -10.04 1.54
CA GLY A 113 0.02 -9.67 0.32
C GLY A 113 0.43 -10.87 -0.53
N LEU A 114 -0.38 -11.92 -0.54
CA LEU A 114 -0.08 -13.19 -1.19
C LEU A 114 -1.08 -13.51 -2.31
N ARG A 115 -0.58 -14.18 -3.33
CA ARG A 115 -1.40 -14.82 -4.37
C ARG A 115 -1.93 -16.17 -3.86
N PRO A 116 -2.91 -16.78 -4.56
CA PRO A 116 -3.38 -18.12 -4.21
C PRO A 116 -2.29 -19.19 -4.21
N ASP A 117 -1.22 -19.01 -5.01
CA ASP A 117 -0.07 -19.90 -5.07
C ASP A 117 0.99 -19.62 -3.98
N GLY A 118 0.70 -18.73 -3.04
CA GLY A 118 1.57 -18.37 -1.93
C GLY A 118 2.69 -17.38 -2.29
N ARG A 119 2.82 -16.96 -3.55
CA ARG A 119 3.82 -15.95 -3.92
C ARG A 119 3.35 -14.55 -3.52
N GLY A 120 4.33 -13.69 -3.18
CA GLY A 120 4.05 -12.30 -2.84
C GLY A 120 3.44 -11.51 -3.99
N LEU A 121 2.44 -10.69 -3.67
CA LEU A 121 1.92 -9.66 -4.58
C LEU A 121 2.96 -8.55 -4.76
N LEU A 122 3.06 -8.04 -5.97
CA LEU A 122 3.94 -6.93 -6.29
C LEU A 122 3.18 -5.61 -6.18
N PHE A 123 3.78 -4.63 -5.53
CA PHE A 123 3.28 -3.26 -5.36
C PHE A 123 1.98 -3.10 -4.55
N MET A 124 1.23 -4.15 -4.25
CA MET A 124 0.05 -4.05 -3.41
C MET A 124 0.48 -3.79 -1.95
N PRO A 125 0.03 -2.69 -1.31
CA PRO A 125 0.46 -2.31 0.04
C PRO A 125 -0.31 -3.06 1.12
N SER A 126 -0.29 -4.40 1.09
CA SER A 126 -1.02 -5.24 2.04
C SER A 126 -0.53 -5.09 3.47
N ASP A 127 0.69 -4.58 3.69
CA ASP A 127 1.19 -4.22 5.01
C ASP A 127 0.42 -3.03 5.64
N GLU A 128 -0.26 -2.21 4.86
CA GLU A 128 -1.19 -1.17 5.34
C GLU A 128 -2.59 -1.74 5.63
N SER A 129 -2.96 -2.85 4.98
CA SER A 129 -4.24 -3.53 5.15
C SER A 129 -4.19 -4.72 6.11
N ASN A 130 -2.99 -5.17 6.49
CA ASN A 130 -2.79 -6.33 7.38
C ASN A 130 -3.51 -6.17 8.73
N GLY A 131 -3.60 -4.96 9.25
CA GLY A 131 -4.29 -4.66 10.51
C GLY A 131 -5.81 -4.50 10.40
N LEU A 132 -6.43 -4.72 9.25
CA LEU A 132 -7.90 -4.72 9.17
C LEU A 132 -8.48 -5.80 10.08
N THR A 133 -9.59 -5.47 10.75
CA THR A 133 -10.32 -6.44 11.59
C THR A 133 -10.92 -7.56 10.74
N ASP A 134 -11.33 -8.65 11.39
CA ASP A 134 -12.02 -9.74 10.70
C ASP A 134 -13.33 -9.24 10.10
N ASP A 135 -14.09 -8.41 10.85
CA ASP A 135 -15.35 -7.83 10.37
C ASP A 135 -15.11 -6.93 9.15
N ASP A 136 -14.18 -5.98 9.22
CA ASP A 136 -13.91 -5.06 8.10
C ASP A 136 -13.34 -5.79 6.88
N THR A 137 -12.55 -6.83 7.09
CA THR A 137 -12.04 -7.69 6.00
C THR A 137 -13.17 -8.48 5.36
N ALA A 138 -14.08 -9.04 6.16
CA ALA A 138 -15.24 -9.78 5.69
C ALA A 138 -16.20 -8.86 4.90
N ASP A 139 -16.45 -7.66 5.39
CA ASP A 139 -17.27 -6.64 4.72
C ASP A 139 -16.67 -6.24 3.36
N LEU A 140 -15.36 -5.99 3.34
CA LEU A 140 -14.64 -5.65 2.10
C LEU A 140 -14.71 -6.79 1.08
N ILE A 141 -14.50 -8.04 1.50
CA ILE A 141 -14.60 -9.22 0.62
C ILE A 141 -16.04 -9.40 0.13
N ALA A 142 -17.04 -9.19 1.00
CA ALA A 142 -18.45 -9.31 0.63
C ALA A 142 -18.81 -8.31 -0.48
N TRP A 143 -18.33 -7.07 -0.39
CA TRP A 143 -18.51 -6.06 -1.44
C TRP A 143 -17.76 -6.42 -2.73
N LEU A 144 -16.47 -6.79 -2.65
CA LEU A 144 -15.64 -7.13 -3.82
C LEU A 144 -16.26 -8.29 -4.64
N ARG A 145 -16.86 -9.26 -3.97
CA ARG A 145 -17.50 -10.42 -4.63
C ARG A 145 -18.82 -10.09 -5.33
N GLN A 146 -19.43 -8.95 -5.05
CA GLN A 146 -20.69 -8.48 -5.63
C GLN A 146 -20.47 -7.46 -6.76
N LEU A 147 -19.23 -7.12 -7.10
CA LEU A 147 -18.93 -6.17 -8.15
C LEU A 147 -19.53 -6.62 -9.51
N PRO A 148 -20.10 -5.69 -10.26
CA PRO A 148 -20.49 -5.96 -11.64
C PRO A 148 -19.28 -6.41 -12.46
N PRO A 149 -19.43 -7.33 -13.41
CA PRO A 149 -18.34 -7.74 -14.27
C PRO A 149 -17.89 -6.58 -15.15
N VAL A 150 -16.58 -6.39 -15.24
CA VAL A 150 -15.92 -5.44 -16.15
C VAL A 150 -15.02 -6.22 -17.08
N ASP A 151 -15.31 -6.18 -18.37
CA ASP A 151 -14.50 -6.83 -19.40
C ASP A 151 -13.31 -5.93 -19.76
N ARG A 152 -12.20 -6.14 -19.04
CA ARG A 152 -10.95 -5.40 -19.23
C ARG A 152 -9.77 -6.28 -18.87
N ALA A 153 -8.91 -6.58 -19.84
CA ALA A 153 -7.60 -7.13 -19.60
C ALA A 153 -6.64 -6.01 -19.20
N THR A 154 -5.89 -6.20 -18.11
CA THR A 154 -4.86 -5.26 -17.67
C THR A 154 -3.50 -5.70 -18.19
N GLU A 155 -2.66 -4.71 -18.50
CA GLU A 155 -1.26 -4.95 -18.83
C GLU A 155 -0.53 -5.66 -17.68
N PRO A 156 0.48 -6.49 -17.95
CA PRO A 156 1.19 -7.19 -16.89
C PRO A 156 2.04 -6.25 -16.05
N THR A 157 2.06 -6.49 -14.73
CA THR A 157 3.08 -5.93 -13.84
C THR A 157 4.41 -6.61 -14.10
N PHE A 158 5.50 -5.83 -14.26
CA PHE A 158 6.84 -6.37 -14.38
C PHE A 158 7.88 -5.51 -13.66
N VAL A 159 9.01 -6.12 -13.31
CA VAL A 159 10.17 -5.46 -12.71
C VAL A 159 11.29 -5.39 -13.73
N GLY A 160 11.62 -4.18 -14.16
CA GLY A 160 12.67 -3.93 -15.14
C GLY A 160 14.08 -4.10 -14.55
N PRO A 161 15.13 -4.01 -15.40
CA PRO A 161 16.50 -4.28 -14.96
C PRO A 161 16.97 -3.34 -13.84
N VAL A 162 16.67 -2.05 -13.91
CA VAL A 162 16.98 -1.08 -12.84
C VAL A 162 16.16 -1.39 -11.60
N GLY A 163 14.86 -1.73 -11.76
CA GLY A 163 13.99 -2.13 -10.65
C GLY A 163 14.52 -3.36 -9.92
N ARG A 164 15.08 -4.34 -10.63
CA ARG A 164 15.71 -5.53 -10.02
C ARG A 164 16.94 -5.18 -9.19
N VAL A 165 17.77 -4.26 -9.65
CA VAL A 165 18.92 -3.76 -8.89
C VAL A 165 18.44 -3.07 -7.62
N LEU A 166 17.49 -2.12 -7.73
CA LEU A 166 16.95 -1.40 -6.59
C LEU A 166 16.25 -2.34 -5.58
N PHE A 167 15.56 -3.36 -6.06
CA PHE A 167 14.92 -4.38 -5.22
C PHE A 167 15.94 -5.19 -4.43
N VAL A 168 16.98 -5.71 -5.08
CA VAL A 168 18.06 -6.47 -4.43
C VAL A 168 18.81 -5.63 -3.39
N LEU A 169 18.96 -4.33 -3.64
CA LEU A 169 19.57 -3.36 -2.72
C LEU A 169 18.61 -2.87 -1.61
N GLY A 170 17.37 -3.37 -1.56
CA GLY A 170 16.36 -2.95 -0.57
C GLY A 170 15.87 -1.50 -0.73
N LYS A 171 16.12 -0.88 -1.89
CA LYS A 171 15.68 0.50 -2.18
C LYS A 171 14.29 0.59 -2.78
N LEU A 172 13.77 -0.52 -3.29
CA LEU A 172 12.42 -0.63 -3.86
C LEU A 172 11.68 -1.78 -3.15
N PRO A 173 10.79 -1.48 -2.19
CA PRO A 173 10.06 -2.48 -1.41
C PRO A 173 8.87 -3.04 -2.21
N LEU A 174 9.13 -3.99 -3.11
CA LEU A 174 8.15 -4.52 -4.05
C LEU A 174 7.10 -5.44 -3.42
N ILE A 175 7.46 -6.18 -2.38
CA ILE A 175 6.65 -7.27 -1.81
C ILE A 175 6.27 -6.90 -0.38
N ALA A 176 5.00 -6.60 -0.14
CA ALA A 176 4.49 -6.27 1.19
C ALA A 176 4.64 -7.44 2.16
N ALA A 177 4.45 -8.68 1.69
CA ALA A 177 4.58 -9.89 2.50
C ALA A 177 5.93 -10.03 3.23
N ASP A 178 7.00 -9.37 2.75
CA ASP A 178 8.31 -9.31 3.42
C ASP A 178 8.28 -8.50 4.73
N ARG A 179 7.30 -7.61 4.88
CA ARG A 179 7.17 -6.67 6.01
C ARG A 179 6.04 -7.04 6.97
N ILE A 180 5.22 -8.02 6.60
CA ILE A 180 4.08 -8.50 7.38
C ILE A 180 4.54 -9.65 8.29
N ASP A 181 4.21 -9.57 9.57
CA ASP A 181 4.27 -10.72 10.43
C ASP A 181 3.11 -11.66 10.10
N GLN A 182 3.40 -12.69 9.33
CA GLN A 182 2.43 -13.64 8.79
C GLN A 182 1.78 -14.53 9.87
N ARG A 183 2.23 -14.42 11.14
CA ARG A 183 1.70 -15.17 12.29
C ARG A 183 1.00 -14.30 13.30
N ALA A 184 0.95 -13.00 13.08
CA ALA A 184 0.25 -12.07 13.97
C ALA A 184 -1.25 -12.40 13.98
N ALA A 185 -1.82 -12.48 15.18
CA ALA A 185 -3.27 -12.63 15.32
C ALA A 185 -3.98 -11.35 14.87
N HIS A 186 -5.08 -11.51 14.16
CA HIS A 186 -5.94 -10.41 13.77
C HIS A 186 -6.96 -10.08 14.86
N VAL A 187 -7.38 -8.82 14.93
CA VAL A 187 -8.43 -8.37 15.83
C VAL A 187 -9.78 -8.62 15.17
N GLY A 188 -10.69 -9.31 15.87
CA GLY A 188 -12.00 -9.63 15.30
C GLY A 188 -12.85 -8.38 15.01
N HIS A 189 -12.91 -7.45 15.96
CA HIS A 189 -13.77 -6.26 15.88
C HIS A 189 -13.13 -5.04 16.54
N VAL A 190 -13.38 -3.86 15.97
CA VAL A 190 -13.10 -2.56 16.59
C VAL A 190 -14.35 -1.70 16.50
N THR A 191 -14.85 -1.22 17.65
CA THR A 191 -16.04 -0.36 17.67
C THR A 191 -15.74 1.03 17.13
N PRO A 192 -16.41 1.46 16.04
CA PRO A 192 -16.24 2.80 15.48
C PRO A 192 -16.69 3.86 16.49
N THR A 193 -15.77 4.72 16.91
CA THR A 193 -16.01 5.81 17.87
C THR A 193 -15.06 6.97 17.60
N ALA A 194 -15.48 8.21 17.90
CA ALA A 194 -14.65 9.41 17.69
C ALA A 194 -13.56 9.54 18.77
N ASN A 195 -12.70 8.52 18.91
CA ASN A 195 -11.64 8.50 19.93
C ASN A 195 -10.29 8.06 19.38
N ALA A 196 -9.23 8.23 20.17
CA ALA A 196 -7.86 7.91 19.75
C ALA A 196 -7.64 6.41 19.47
N SER A 197 -8.36 5.50 20.10
CA SER A 197 -8.24 4.06 19.87
C SER A 197 -8.70 3.70 18.46
N TYR A 198 -9.88 4.14 18.05
CA TYR A 198 -10.37 3.96 16.69
C TYR A 198 -9.52 4.73 15.68
N GLY A 199 -9.06 5.95 16.03
CA GLY A 199 -8.13 6.73 15.21
C GLY A 199 -6.80 6.02 14.96
N SER A 200 -6.28 5.28 15.94
CA SER A 200 -5.09 4.44 15.79
C SER A 200 -5.29 3.33 14.76
N TYR A 201 -6.45 2.68 14.78
CA TYR A 201 -6.85 1.69 13.80
C TYR A 201 -6.94 2.28 12.37
N LEU A 202 -7.58 3.42 12.24
CA LEU A 202 -7.68 4.11 10.94
C LEU A 202 -6.32 4.56 10.40
N ALA A 203 -5.44 5.06 11.28
CA ALA A 203 -4.13 5.60 10.90
C ALA A 203 -3.13 4.56 10.40
N GLN A 204 -3.43 3.26 10.51
CA GLN A 204 -2.59 2.20 9.92
C GLN A 204 -2.39 2.42 8.41
N GLY A 205 -3.43 2.82 7.67
CA GLY A 205 -3.33 3.17 6.26
C GLY A 205 -2.48 4.41 5.93
N CYS A 206 -2.04 5.16 6.96
CA CYS A 206 -1.16 6.32 6.77
C CYS A 206 0.34 5.96 6.88
N THR A 207 0.64 4.80 7.48
CA THR A 207 2.01 4.45 7.89
C THR A 207 2.96 4.17 6.74
N GLY A 208 2.47 3.70 5.60
CA GLY A 208 3.29 3.46 4.41
C GLY A 208 4.03 4.72 3.95
N CYS A 209 3.30 5.83 3.84
CA CYS A 209 3.88 7.11 3.47
C CYS A 209 4.47 7.87 4.64
N HIS A 210 3.73 8.00 5.77
CA HIS A 210 4.13 8.83 6.91
C HIS A 210 5.05 8.12 7.93
N GLY A 211 5.35 6.82 7.71
CA GLY A 211 6.16 6.00 8.60
C GLY A 211 5.38 5.50 9.83
N ARG A 212 5.89 4.45 10.47
CA ARG A 212 5.22 3.83 11.64
C ARG A 212 5.06 4.79 12.83
N HIS A 213 5.90 5.82 12.91
CA HIS A 213 5.82 6.86 13.92
C HIS A 213 5.07 8.11 13.45
N LEU A 214 4.53 8.10 12.23
CA LEU A 214 3.77 9.20 11.62
C LEU A 214 4.56 10.52 11.50
N SER A 215 5.88 10.48 11.62
CA SER A 215 6.74 11.67 11.56
C SER A 215 7.18 12.06 10.14
N GLY A 216 6.63 11.38 9.13
CA GLY A 216 6.87 11.73 7.72
C GLY A 216 8.29 11.44 7.23
N GLY A 217 8.75 12.21 6.25
CA GLY A 217 10.06 12.05 5.63
C GLY A 217 10.02 11.39 4.25
N ALA A 218 11.15 10.90 3.78
CA ALA A 218 11.26 10.25 2.47
C ALA A 218 10.36 9.01 2.38
N ILE A 219 9.56 8.90 1.32
CA ILE A 219 8.66 7.77 1.11
C ILE A 219 9.46 6.60 0.53
N PRO A 220 9.39 5.38 1.11
CA PRO A 220 10.11 4.22 0.60
C PRO A 220 9.78 3.92 -0.86
N GLY A 221 10.79 3.61 -1.66
CA GLY A 221 10.61 3.30 -3.09
C GLY A 221 10.45 4.52 -4.01
N MET A 222 10.28 5.72 -3.46
CA MET A 222 10.24 6.94 -4.26
C MET A 222 11.64 7.48 -4.56
N PRO A 223 11.84 8.18 -5.70
CA PRO A 223 13.10 8.84 -6.01
C PRO A 223 13.49 9.87 -4.94
N PRO A 224 14.79 10.16 -4.72
CA PRO A 224 15.23 11.13 -3.71
C PRO A 224 14.63 12.54 -3.87
N GLN A 225 14.23 12.91 -5.10
CA GLN A 225 13.62 14.20 -5.45
C GLN A 225 12.11 14.22 -5.21
N ALA A 226 11.49 13.07 -4.94
CA ALA A 226 10.06 13.01 -4.69
C ALA A 226 9.67 13.82 -3.44
N PRO A 227 8.45 14.35 -3.40
CA PRO A 227 7.94 15.02 -2.22
C PRO A 227 8.01 14.12 -1.00
N LYS A 228 8.44 14.68 0.13
CA LYS A 228 8.45 13.98 1.41
C LYS A 228 7.05 13.96 2.01
N ALA A 229 6.71 12.87 2.69
CA ALA A 229 5.48 12.82 3.49
C ALA A 229 5.58 13.80 4.66
N ALA A 230 4.47 14.47 4.97
CA ALA A 230 4.39 15.41 6.08
C ALA A 230 4.53 14.70 7.43
N ASN A 231 4.97 15.44 8.44
CA ASN A 231 4.93 15.01 9.82
C ASN A 231 3.50 15.16 10.36
N LEU A 232 2.88 14.07 10.79
CA LEU A 232 1.53 14.03 11.35
C LEU A 232 1.53 14.02 12.90
N THR A 233 2.71 14.06 13.54
CA THR A 233 2.79 14.14 15.00
C THR A 233 2.48 15.57 15.49
N PRO A 234 2.15 15.76 16.78
CA PRO A 234 1.88 17.09 17.33
C PRO A 234 3.16 17.92 17.57
N ASP A 235 4.17 17.72 16.71
CA ASP A 235 5.40 18.51 16.73
C ASP A 235 5.11 19.96 16.31
N PRO A 236 5.50 20.97 17.14
CA PRO A 236 5.19 22.37 16.84
C PRO A 236 6.02 22.93 15.69
N MET A 237 7.18 22.37 15.38
CA MET A 237 8.07 22.92 14.36
C MET A 237 7.82 22.35 12.96
N SER A 238 7.41 21.08 12.87
CA SER A 238 7.33 20.39 11.58
C SER A 238 6.05 19.56 11.39
N GLY A 239 5.22 19.44 12.43
CA GLY A 239 4.04 18.60 12.46
C GLY A 239 2.73 19.37 12.60
N LEU A 240 1.76 18.70 13.22
CA LEU A 240 0.41 19.26 13.43
C LEU A 240 0.28 20.06 14.74
N GLY A 241 1.39 20.42 15.41
CA GLY A 241 1.37 21.05 16.73
C GLY A 241 0.54 22.32 16.79
N HIS A 242 0.61 23.16 15.76
CA HIS A 242 -0.13 24.42 15.66
C HIS A 242 -1.46 24.33 14.89
N TRP A 243 -1.80 23.13 14.39
CA TRP A 243 -3.05 22.95 13.64
C TRP A 243 -4.24 22.89 14.60
N SER A 244 -5.31 23.55 14.21
CA SER A 244 -6.63 23.36 14.80
C SER A 244 -7.32 22.13 14.18
N LYS A 245 -8.39 21.65 14.82
CA LYS A 245 -9.26 20.62 14.25
C LYS A 245 -9.85 21.05 12.90
N VAL A 246 -10.20 22.33 12.76
CA VAL A 246 -10.74 22.91 11.52
C VAL A 246 -9.69 22.85 10.39
N ASP A 247 -8.42 23.11 10.68
CA ASP A 247 -7.34 23.00 9.69
C ASP A 247 -7.15 21.56 9.23
N PHE A 248 -7.24 20.61 10.15
CA PHE A 248 -7.15 19.19 9.83
C PHE A 248 -8.31 18.74 8.93
N TYR A 249 -9.54 19.17 9.26
CA TYR A 249 -10.70 18.93 8.41
C TYR A 249 -10.53 19.55 7.01
N ARG A 250 -10.08 20.79 6.93
CA ARG A 250 -9.82 21.45 5.64
C ARG A 250 -8.80 20.68 4.81
N ALA A 251 -7.72 20.20 5.45
CA ALA A 251 -6.72 19.42 4.76
C ALA A 251 -7.28 18.12 4.16
N LEU A 252 -8.10 17.39 4.92
CA LEU A 252 -8.66 16.13 4.44
C LEU A 252 -9.85 16.30 3.49
N ARG A 253 -10.68 17.34 3.67
CA ARG A 253 -11.89 17.58 2.86
C ARG A 253 -11.61 18.35 1.56
N GLU A 254 -10.70 19.33 1.61
CA GLU A 254 -10.44 20.27 0.54
C GLU A 254 -9.03 20.14 -0.06
N GLY A 255 -8.16 19.34 0.56
CA GLY A 255 -6.77 19.19 0.14
C GLY A 255 -5.93 20.44 0.34
N ARG A 256 -6.24 21.28 1.37
CA ARG A 256 -5.57 22.55 1.65
C ARG A 256 -5.01 22.62 3.06
N ARG A 257 -3.78 23.11 3.18
CA ARG A 257 -3.13 23.41 4.46
C ARG A 257 -3.68 24.70 5.09
N PRO A 258 -3.35 24.98 6.38
CA PRO A 258 -3.76 26.23 7.05
C PRO A 258 -3.33 27.50 6.33
N ASP A 259 -2.17 27.48 5.66
CA ASP A 259 -1.63 28.58 4.85
C ASP A 259 -2.30 28.73 3.47
N GLY A 260 -3.30 27.90 3.18
CA GLY A 260 -4.03 27.86 1.91
C GLY A 260 -3.33 27.08 0.78
N THR A 261 -2.10 26.60 0.99
CA THR A 261 -1.39 25.80 -0.02
C THR A 261 -2.04 24.42 -0.21
N ALA A 262 -2.04 23.92 -1.44
CA ALA A 262 -2.60 22.61 -1.75
C ALA A 262 -1.73 21.48 -1.16
N LEU A 263 -2.37 20.41 -0.76
CA LEU A 263 -1.67 19.15 -0.47
C LEU A 263 -1.06 18.60 -1.76
N ASN A 264 0.07 17.89 -1.61
CA ASN A 264 0.69 17.25 -2.75
C ASN A 264 -0.24 16.15 -3.31
N PRO A 265 -0.40 16.02 -4.64
CA PRO A 265 -1.25 15.01 -5.26
C PRO A 265 -0.89 13.55 -4.93
N LEU A 266 0.34 13.29 -4.44
CA LEU A 266 0.72 11.96 -3.94
C LEU A 266 -0.04 11.57 -2.68
N MET A 267 -0.54 12.54 -1.90
CA MET A 267 -1.44 12.22 -0.79
C MET A 267 -2.84 11.95 -1.36
N PRO A 268 -3.43 10.76 -1.12
CA PRO A 268 -4.72 10.39 -1.70
C PRO A 268 -5.89 11.01 -0.92
N TRP A 269 -5.83 12.32 -0.66
CA TRP A 269 -6.86 13.04 0.11
C TRP A 269 -8.23 12.96 -0.55
N GLN A 270 -8.28 12.77 -1.89
CA GLN A 270 -9.53 12.62 -2.64
C GLN A 270 -10.33 11.38 -2.22
N SER A 271 -9.67 10.32 -1.84
CA SER A 271 -10.30 9.12 -1.30
C SER A 271 -10.56 9.29 0.20
N ILE A 272 -9.59 9.81 0.95
CA ILE A 272 -9.70 10.04 2.39
C ILE A 272 -10.81 11.05 2.73
N ARG A 273 -11.08 12.04 1.86
CA ARG A 273 -12.18 13.01 2.07
C ARG A 273 -13.56 12.37 2.22
N LEU A 274 -13.72 11.13 1.80
CA LEU A 274 -14.97 10.37 1.90
C LEU A 274 -15.12 9.64 3.24
N SER A 275 -14.12 9.71 4.12
CA SER A 275 -14.28 9.28 5.51
C SER A 275 -15.40 10.05 6.19
N SER A 276 -16.13 9.39 7.10
CA SER A 276 -17.16 10.06 7.92
C SER A 276 -16.53 11.11 8.85
N ASP A 277 -17.34 12.03 9.38
CA ASP A 277 -16.85 13.00 10.36
C ASP A 277 -16.36 12.32 11.64
N MET A 278 -17.01 11.23 12.05
CA MET A 278 -16.58 10.42 13.18
C MET A 278 -15.17 9.82 12.97
N GLU A 279 -14.87 9.34 11.77
CA GLU A 279 -13.54 8.81 11.42
C GLU A 279 -12.47 9.92 11.41
N VAL A 280 -12.81 11.08 10.86
CA VAL A 280 -11.90 12.25 10.88
C VAL A 280 -11.65 12.71 12.31
N ASP A 281 -12.68 12.72 13.15
CA ASP A 281 -12.56 13.04 14.57
C ASP A 281 -11.67 12.04 15.32
N ALA A 282 -11.85 10.76 15.04
CA ALA A 282 -11.02 9.70 15.62
C ALA A 282 -9.54 9.84 15.20
N LEU A 283 -9.29 10.06 13.90
CA LEU A 283 -7.95 10.33 13.39
C LEU A 283 -7.31 11.54 14.08
N TRP A 284 -8.05 12.66 14.19
CA TRP A 284 -7.55 13.84 14.88
C TRP A 284 -7.22 13.56 16.35
N ALA A 285 -8.11 12.89 17.07
CA ALA A 285 -7.89 12.51 18.47
C ALA A 285 -6.61 11.66 18.64
N TYR A 286 -6.39 10.70 17.73
CA TYR A 286 -5.20 9.87 17.74
C TYR A 286 -3.93 10.67 17.44
N LEU A 287 -3.92 11.44 16.35
CA LEU A 287 -2.75 12.21 15.93
C LEU A 287 -2.31 13.26 16.96
N ARG A 288 -3.25 13.74 17.78
CA ARG A 288 -2.95 14.62 18.92
C ARG A 288 -2.41 13.87 20.13
N SER A 289 -2.61 12.55 20.23
CA SER A 289 -2.18 11.72 21.36
C SER A 289 -0.83 11.03 21.16
N VAL A 290 -0.34 10.94 19.92
CA VAL A 290 0.96 10.32 19.64
C VAL A 290 2.12 11.20 20.14
N PRO A 291 3.29 10.60 20.49
CA PRO A 291 4.44 11.37 20.89
C PRO A 291 4.89 12.35 19.80
N SER A 292 5.17 13.60 20.19
CA SER A 292 5.78 14.59 19.31
C SER A 292 7.16 14.10 18.83
N ARG A 293 7.41 14.19 17.52
CA ARG A 293 8.67 13.80 16.89
C ARG A 293 9.06 14.79 15.81
N PRO A 294 10.35 15.11 15.66
CA PRO A 294 10.84 15.84 14.50
C PRO A 294 10.56 15.10 13.18
N ALA A 295 10.40 15.85 12.09
CA ALA A 295 10.14 15.27 10.77
C ALA A 295 11.24 14.27 10.36
N GLY A 296 10.83 13.13 9.80
CA GLY A 296 11.73 12.11 9.25
C GLY A 296 12.22 11.06 10.24
N GLN A 297 11.77 11.07 11.48
CA GLN A 297 12.01 9.99 12.46
C GLN A 297 10.98 8.86 12.28
N ARG A 298 11.00 8.23 11.12
CA ARG A 298 9.99 7.28 10.63
C ARG A 298 9.80 6.05 11.50
#